data_3907498674ea71d6eedd331a961e242e
#
_entry.id   3907498674ea71d6eedd331a961e242e
#
_cell.length_a   1.000
_cell.length_b   1.000
_cell.length_c   1.000
_cell.angle_alpha   90.00
_cell.angle_beta   90.00
_cell.angle_gamma   90.00
#
_symmetry.space_group_name_H-M   'P 1'
#
loop_
_entity.id
_entity.type
_entity.pdbx_description
1 polymer ?
#
loop_
_entity_poly.entity_id
_entity_poly.type
_entity_poly.pdbx_seq_one_letter_code
_entity_poly.pdbx_strand_id
1 'polypeptide(L)'
;MIEPMASIALKAARAGAQHIARCYDRPDLIKISSADNEVFTNVNDEVRNIIIGSLRDKYPEHVFPYGDPEKKKNDYEWLISPLDGTKNFARQIPHFSISIACTFKGKLVH
;
A
#
# COMPACT_ATOMS: atom_id res chain seq x y z
N MET A 1 -9.80 -22.02 4.82
CA MET A 1 -10.33 -21.17 3.73
C MET A 1 -10.07 -19.71 4.05
N ILE A 2 -9.47 -18.99 3.13
CA ILE A 2 -9.23 -17.55 3.29
C ILE A 2 -10.52 -16.80 2.97
N GLU A 3 -10.93 -15.88 3.84
CA GLU A 3 -12.10 -15.04 3.58
C GLU A 3 -11.92 -14.22 2.30
N PRO A 4 -13.02 -13.92 1.55
CA PRO A 4 -12.91 -13.16 0.30
C PRO A 4 -12.16 -11.84 0.43
N MET A 5 -12.39 -11.07 1.50
CA MET A 5 -11.68 -9.79 1.72
C MET A 5 -10.19 -9.99 1.90
N ALA A 6 -9.79 -10.99 2.67
CA ALA A 6 -8.38 -11.31 2.87
C ALA A 6 -7.73 -11.77 1.57
N SER A 7 -8.43 -12.54 0.78
CA SER A 7 -7.96 -13.00 -0.53
C SER A 7 -7.75 -11.83 -1.50
N ILE A 8 -8.67 -10.88 -1.52
CA ILE A 8 -8.58 -9.69 -2.37
C ILE A 8 -7.45 -8.78 -1.89
N ALA A 9 -7.29 -8.63 -0.57
CA ALA A 9 -6.18 -7.87 0.00
C ALA A 9 -4.83 -8.49 -0.39
N LEU A 10 -4.72 -9.81 -0.35
CA LEU A 10 -3.51 -10.51 -0.75
C LEU A 10 -3.20 -10.30 -2.23
N LYS A 11 -4.21 -10.31 -3.08
CA LYS A 11 -4.05 -10.00 -4.50
C LYS A 11 -3.55 -8.57 -4.71
N ALA A 12 -4.11 -7.62 -3.99
CA ALA A 12 -3.68 -6.22 -4.04
C ALA A 12 -2.23 -6.07 -3.59
N ALA A 13 -1.86 -6.74 -2.49
CA ALA A 13 -0.49 -6.74 -1.99
C ALA A 13 0.49 -7.32 -3.01
N ARG A 14 0.12 -8.42 -3.68
CA ARG A 14 0.96 -9.03 -4.72
C ARG A 14 1.19 -8.10 -5.90
N ALA A 15 0.16 -7.38 -6.33
CA ALA A 15 0.29 -6.41 -7.41
C ALA A 15 1.25 -5.28 -7.02
N GLY A 16 1.15 -4.78 -5.79
CA GLY A 16 2.08 -3.81 -5.25
C GLY A 16 3.50 -4.35 -5.15
N ALA A 17 3.65 -5.58 -4.69
CA ALA A 17 4.95 -6.24 -4.54
C ALA A 17 5.64 -6.44 -5.89
N GLN A 18 4.90 -6.75 -6.94
CA GLN A 18 5.45 -6.86 -8.29
C GLN A 18 6.05 -5.53 -8.75
N HIS A 19 5.37 -4.43 -8.46
CA HIS A 19 5.87 -3.10 -8.80
C HIS A 19 7.13 -2.76 -8.00
N ILE A 20 7.16 -3.08 -6.71
CA ILE A 20 8.35 -2.88 -5.87
C ILE A 20 9.54 -3.67 -6.42
N ALA A 21 9.34 -4.93 -6.76
CA ALA A 21 10.39 -5.79 -7.31
C ALA A 21 10.93 -5.22 -8.63
N ARG A 22 10.04 -4.74 -9.49
CA ARG A 22 10.44 -4.10 -10.74
C ARG A 22 11.30 -2.88 -10.50
N CYS A 23 10.91 -2.01 -9.58
CA CYS A 23 11.67 -0.79 -9.27
C CYS A 23 12.98 -1.13 -8.56
N TYR A 24 13.00 -2.15 -7.72
CA TYR A 24 14.22 -2.61 -7.06
C TYR A 24 15.29 -3.02 -8.08
N ASP A 25 14.87 -3.71 -9.14
CA ASP A 25 15.77 -4.12 -10.22
C ASP A 25 16.08 -2.98 -11.22
N ARG A 26 15.35 -1.90 -11.14
CA ARG A 26 15.49 -0.74 -12.03
C ARG A 26 15.62 0.55 -11.21
N PRO A 27 16.80 0.80 -10.60
CA PRO A 27 17.01 2.01 -9.78
C PRO A 27 16.76 3.32 -10.52
N ASP A 28 16.85 3.32 -11.85
CA ASP A 28 16.53 4.48 -12.68
C ASP A 28 15.05 4.90 -12.57
N LEU A 29 14.17 4.00 -12.13
CA LEU A 29 12.76 4.30 -11.93
C LEU A 29 12.47 4.89 -10.53
N ILE A 30 13.46 4.96 -9.67
CA ILE A 30 13.30 5.39 -8.28
C ILE A 30 13.78 6.83 -8.13
N LYS A 31 12.89 7.71 -7.66
CA LYS A 31 13.22 9.09 -7.29
C LYS A 31 13.17 9.19 -5.77
N ILE A 32 14.30 9.52 -5.17
CA ILE A 32 14.46 9.58 -3.73
C ILE A 32 14.45 11.03 -3.27
N SER A 33 13.67 11.32 -2.22
CA SER A 33 13.71 12.60 -1.52
C SER A 33 13.80 12.34 -0.03
N SER A 34 14.34 13.30 0.72
CA SER A 34 14.42 13.20 2.17
C SER A 34 14.08 14.53 2.82
N ALA A 35 13.36 14.46 3.95
CA ALA A 35 12.98 15.59 4.76
C ALA A 35 12.86 15.13 6.21
N ASP A 36 13.40 15.91 7.15
CA ASP A 36 13.29 15.63 8.59
C ASP A 36 13.69 14.21 8.98
N ASN A 37 14.79 13.70 8.42
CA ASN A 37 15.31 12.34 8.64
C ASN A 37 14.43 11.23 8.07
N GLU A 38 13.41 11.56 7.33
CA GLU A 38 12.58 10.59 6.63
C GLU A 38 12.98 10.51 5.16
N VAL A 39 12.90 9.30 4.61
CA VAL A 39 13.20 9.04 3.20
C VAL A 39 11.90 8.69 2.49
N PHE A 40 11.66 9.37 1.37
CA PHE A 40 10.49 9.16 0.54
C PHE A 40 10.92 8.74 -0.86
N THR A 41 10.11 7.90 -1.50
CA THR A 41 10.31 7.57 -2.91
C THR A 41 8.98 7.66 -3.65
N ASN A 42 9.05 7.87 -4.97
CA ASN A 42 7.88 7.81 -5.83
C ASN A 42 7.21 6.43 -5.77
N VAL A 43 7.97 5.39 -5.46
CA VAL A 43 7.48 4.02 -5.40
C VAL A 43 6.44 3.85 -4.29
N ASN A 44 6.60 4.55 -3.16
CA ASN A 44 5.62 4.53 -2.08
C ASN A 44 4.21 4.91 -2.58
N ASP A 45 4.11 6.02 -3.30
CA ASP A 45 2.83 6.50 -3.83
C ASP A 45 2.30 5.60 -4.95
N GLU A 46 3.19 5.13 -5.83
CA GLU A 46 2.81 4.24 -6.93
C GLU A 46 2.24 2.93 -6.40
N VAL A 47 2.87 2.33 -5.41
CA VAL A 47 2.39 1.08 -4.78
C VAL A 47 1.08 1.31 -4.05
N ARG A 48 0.96 2.41 -3.31
CA ARG A 48 -0.29 2.77 -2.65
C ARG A 48 -1.44 2.85 -3.65
N ASN A 49 -1.23 3.53 -4.76
CA ASN A 49 -2.25 3.69 -5.80
C ASN A 49 -2.63 2.35 -6.44
N ILE A 50 -1.67 1.46 -6.64
CA ILE A 50 -1.93 0.11 -7.15
C ILE A 50 -2.82 -0.67 -6.18
N ILE A 51 -2.48 -0.64 -4.89
CA ILE A 51 -3.23 -1.36 -3.86
C ILE A 51 -4.64 -0.79 -3.72
N ILE A 52 -4.76 0.53 -3.60
CA ILE A 52 -6.06 1.19 -3.47
C ILE A 52 -6.93 0.92 -4.69
N GLY A 53 -6.37 1.00 -5.90
CA GLY A 53 -7.10 0.72 -7.13
C GLY A 53 -7.66 -0.70 -7.16
N SER A 54 -6.85 -1.67 -6.75
CA SER A 54 -7.25 -3.07 -6.69
C SER A 54 -8.37 -3.32 -5.66
N LEU A 55 -8.26 -2.70 -4.49
CA LEU A 55 -9.27 -2.84 -3.43
C LEU A 55 -10.56 -2.09 -3.79
N ARG A 56 -10.44 -0.88 -4.32
CA ARG A 56 -11.60 -0.05 -4.69
C ARG A 56 -12.41 -0.69 -5.82
N ASP A 57 -11.77 -1.42 -6.70
CA ASP A 57 -12.45 -2.14 -7.77
C ASP A 57 -13.45 -3.17 -7.22
N LYS A 58 -13.14 -3.78 -6.09
CA LYS A 58 -13.99 -4.77 -5.43
C LYS A 58 -14.88 -4.18 -4.34
N TYR A 59 -14.41 -3.13 -3.67
CA TYR A 59 -15.10 -2.50 -2.53
C TYR A 59 -15.17 -0.99 -2.71
N PRO A 60 -15.92 -0.48 -3.71
CA PRO A 60 -15.93 0.95 -4.02
C PRO A 60 -16.52 1.82 -2.90
N GLU A 61 -17.28 1.23 -1.98
CA GLU A 61 -17.91 1.95 -0.88
C GLU A 61 -17.05 2.03 0.38
N HIS A 62 -15.95 1.26 0.43
CA HIS A 62 -15.06 1.27 1.60
C HIS A 62 -14.25 2.56 1.70
N VAL A 63 -13.79 2.87 2.91
CA VAL A 63 -12.94 4.04 3.15
C VAL A 63 -11.47 3.67 2.91
N PHE A 64 -10.79 4.51 2.15
CA PHE A 64 -9.37 4.33 1.85
C PHE A 64 -8.58 5.53 2.37
N PRO A 65 -7.37 5.30 2.92
CA PRO A 65 -6.53 6.40 3.41
C PRO A 65 -5.98 7.21 2.25
N TYR A 66 -5.58 8.44 2.55
CA TYR A 66 -4.81 9.32 1.65
C TYR A 66 -5.48 9.63 0.32
N GLY A 67 -6.30 10.65 0.27
CA GLY A 67 -6.70 11.25 -0.98
C GLY A 67 -8.02 10.81 -1.55
N ASP A 68 -8.92 10.35 -0.70
CA ASP A 68 -10.32 10.34 -1.07
C ASP A 68 -10.88 11.73 -0.75
N PRO A 69 -11.00 12.63 -1.77
CA PRO A 69 -11.47 13.99 -1.51
C PRO A 69 -12.93 14.03 -1.05
N GLU A 70 -13.65 12.94 -1.22
CA GLU A 70 -15.05 12.81 -0.84
C GLU A 70 -15.20 11.93 0.40
N LYS A 71 -14.44 12.10 1.44
CA LYS A 71 -14.53 11.35 2.71
C LYS A 71 -15.78 10.47 2.82
N LYS A 72 -15.77 9.34 2.15
CA LYS A 72 -16.85 8.37 2.23
C LYS A 72 -16.97 7.87 3.66
N LYS A 73 -18.19 7.79 4.16
CA LYS A 73 -18.45 7.18 5.45
C LYS A 73 -18.84 5.73 5.22
N ASN A 74 -18.04 4.82 5.75
CA ASN A 74 -18.33 3.40 5.73
C ASN A 74 -17.72 2.78 6.98
N ASP A 75 -18.30 1.69 7.44
CA ASP A 75 -17.77 0.98 8.61
C ASP A 75 -16.46 0.26 8.30
N TYR A 76 -16.21 -0.05 7.04
CA TYR A 76 -14.96 -0.67 6.59
C TYR A 76 -13.94 0.37 6.17
N GLU A 77 -12.79 0.34 6.82
CA GLU A 77 -11.67 1.23 6.51
C GLU A 77 -10.40 0.41 6.32
N TRP A 78 -9.66 0.75 5.27
CA TRP A 78 -8.39 0.10 4.94
C TRP A 78 -7.23 0.98 5.39
N LEU A 79 -6.23 0.33 6.00
CA LEU A 79 -4.98 0.96 6.41
C LEU A 79 -3.87 0.31 5.60
N ILE A 80 -3.09 1.14 4.91
CA ILE A 80 -2.08 0.65 3.96
C ILE A 80 -0.74 1.27 4.28
N SER A 81 0.26 0.45 4.53
CA SER A 81 1.66 0.86 4.49
C SER A 81 2.28 0.25 3.23
N PRO A 82 2.41 1.04 2.16
CA PRO A 82 2.77 0.51 0.85
C PRO A 82 4.22 0.05 0.76
N LEU A 83 5.07 0.56 1.62
CA LEU A 83 6.49 0.20 1.63
C LEU A 83 7.07 0.49 3.00
N ASP A 84 7.09 -0.53 3.86
CA ASP A 84 7.80 -0.50 5.13
C ASP A 84 9.28 -0.73 4.84
N GLY A 85 10.16 0.05 5.46
CA GLY A 85 11.59 -0.05 5.22
C GLY A 85 12.06 0.75 4.00
N THR A 86 11.48 1.93 3.79
CA THR A 86 11.81 2.80 2.66
C THR A 86 13.31 3.12 2.59
N LYS A 87 13.97 3.34 3.73
CA LYS A 87 15.42 3.61 3.74
C LYS A 87 16.21 2.41 3.20
N ASN A 88 15.81 1.20 3.58
CA ASN A 88 16.43 -0.01 3.08
C ASN A 88 16.22 -0.14 1.57
N PHE A 89 14.99 0.08 1.13
CA PHE A 89 14.65 0.02 -0.29
C PHE A 89 15.47 1.02 -1.10
N ALA A 90 15.57 2.28 -0.63
CA ALA A 90 16.32 3.33 -1.30
C ALA A 90 17.82 3.02 -1.39
N ARG A 91 18.35 2.24 -0.44
CA ARG A 91 19.74 1.80 -0.40
C ARG A 91 19.96 0.44 -1.05
N GLN A 92 18.93 -0.13 -1.65
CA GLN A 92 18.93 -1.47 -2.26
C GLN A 92 19.27 -2.59 -1.26
N ILE A 93 18.84 -2.42 -0.03
CA ILE A 93 18.91 -3.46 0.99
C ILE A 93 17.58 -4.22 0.95
N PRO A 94 17.56 -5.53 0.66
CA PRO A 94 16.32 -6.29 0.48
C PRO A 94 15.64 -6.62 1.81
N HIS A 95 15.27 -5.60 2.57
CA HIS A 95 14.59 -5.73 3.85
C HIS A 95 13.48 -4.68 3.93
N PHE A 96 12.35 -4.99 3.30
CA PHE A 96 11.18 -4.13 3.25
C PHE A 96 9.92 -4.99 3.05
N SER A 97 8.75 -4.41 3.31
CA SER A 97 7.48 -5.14 3.24
C SER A 97 6.31 -4.21 2.90
N ILE A 98 5.17 -4.82 2.62
CA ILE A 98 3.88 -4.15 2.48
C ILE A 98 2.98 -4.62 3.62
N SER A 99 2.23 -3.69 4.22
CA SER A 99 1.24 -4.01 5.25
C SER A 99 -0.13 -3.48 4.84
N ILE A 100 -1.14 -4.33 4.91
CA ILE A 100 -2.53 -3.96 4.63
C ILE A 100 -3.38 -4.47 5.79
N ALA A 101 -4.21 -3.59 6.34
CA ALA A 101 -5.15 -3.96 7.39
C ALA A 101 -6.53 -3.40 7.05
N CYS A 102 -7.57 -4.09 7.49
CA CYS A 102 -8.95 -3.64 7.37
C CYS A 102 -9.60 -3.61 8.73
N THR A 103 -10.31 -2.53 9.01
CA THR A 103 -11.10 -2.40 10.23
C THR A 103 -12.58 -2.35 9.90
N PHE A 104 -13.39 -2.85 10.83
CA PHE A 104 -14.84 -2.73 10.78
C PHE A 104 -15.31 -2.08 12.07
N LYS A 105 -15.92 -0.90 11.95
CA LYS A 105 -16.34 -0.07 13.10
C LYS A 105 -15.20 0.15 14.10
N GLY A 106 -14.00 0.39 13.56
CA GLY A 106 -12.81 0.65 14.36
C GLY A 106 -12.10 -0.58 14.92
N LYS A 107 -12.60 -1.79 14.64
CA LYS A 107 -11.97 -3.04 15.09
C LYS A 107 -11.30 -3.76 13.94
N LEU A 108 -10.08 -4.23 14.18
CA LEU A 108 -9.31 -4.98 13.19
C LEU A 108 -10.04 -6.28 12.82
N VAL A 109 -10.24 -6.52 11.52
CA VAL A 109 -10.90 -7.74 11.01
C VAL A 109 -10.02 -8.52 10.03
N HIS A 110 -9.05 -7.86 9.42
CA HIS A 110 -8.10 -8.52 8.50
C HIS A 110 -6.69 -7.93 8.58
#